data_e8046bb68c4d89baf5e1815145605e33
#
_entry.id   e8046bb68c4d89baf5e1815145605e33
#
_cell.length_a   1.000
_cell.length_b   1.000
_cell.length_c   1.000
_cell.angle_alpha   90.00
_cell.angle_beta   90.00
_cell.angle_gamma   90.00
#
_symmetry.space_group_name_H-M   'P 1'
#
loop_
_entity.id
_entity.type
_entity.pdbx_description
1 polymer ?
#
loop_
_entity_poly.entity_id
_entity_poly.type
_entity_poly.pdbx_seq_one_letter_code
_entity_poly.pdbx_strand_id
1 'polypeptide(L)'
;MKIGILTYHRARNYGAFLQAYGLCRRLNEEPDIDAEIIDFHMHKEINFYSHKPDKKLAWLRQLKWRLKNFNIFLYEKKMQKAFDASYARMPLSSEYKCSDSIEDFQEFVKDKYDIIIAGSDEIWKTDAYRGFPSPYWLPGDLGCIKMSYAASCRSDLSKSNEQEICEINRLLNDFSCISVRDEMTRNHFNKYLSLKTTVVKSSDPSIIYDYKPDAARGREILKKKAGIDKDKKISVTMLGRKNEEVAECIKRELSDQYEMVAVFEWHKGFINIPDLTPFEWVDVIACADLVCASFFHAICFSVICHVPFLAFNIDNKGSKLKDVLEDSGNMDRLIEEDQLSESGFLRKKASEYSYPCSSDEYVAESRLKFEEYLSALRRLV
;
A
#
# COMPACT_ATOMS: atom_id res chain seq x y z
N MET A 1 -22.75 15.23 2.90
CA MET A 1 -22.57 13.86 3.44
C MET A 1 -21.18 13.77 4.06
N LYS A 2 -21.10 13.46 5.37
CA LYS A 2 -19.81 13.35 6.07
C LYS A 2 -19.32 11.91 6.09
N ILE A 3 -18.12 11.65 5.55
CA ILE A 3 -17.57 10.30 5.41
C ILE A 3 -16.25 10.18 6.20
N GLY A 4 -16.18 9.17 7.08
CA GLY A 4 -14.94 8.77 7.74
C GLY A 4 -14.28 7.59 7.03
N ILE A 5 -12.99 7.67 6.74
CA ILE A 5 -12.22 6.56 6.17
C ILE A 5 -11.33 5.97 7.25
N LEU A 6 -11.51 4.68 7.56
CA LEU A 6 -10.64 3.95 8.48
C LEU A 6 -9.73 3.00 7.71
N THR A 7 -8.43 3.30 7.67
CA THR A 7 -7.42 2.50 6.97
C THR A 7 -6.04 2.71 7.56
N TYR A 8 -5.05 1.97 7.06
CA TYR A 8 -3.64 2.22 7.39
C TYR A 8 -3.17 3.54 6.78
N HIS A 9 -3.04 4.56 7.60
CA HIS A 9 -2.60 5.89 7.16
C HIS A 9 -1.29 6.33 7.84
N ARG A 10 -0.98 5.82 9.03
CA ARG A 10 0.24 6.16 9.78
C ARG A 10 1.37 5.16 9.63
N ALA A 11 1.19 4.15 8.75
CA ALA A 11 2.27 3.25 8.40
C ALA A 11 3.36 3.98 7.61
N ARG A 12 4.62 3.75 7.98
CA ARG A 12 5.79 4.27 7.25
C ARG A 12 5.99 3.49 5.94
N ASN A 13 5.03 3.65 5.04
CA ASN A 13 4.97 3.00 3.74
C ASN A 13 4.32 3.95 2.73
N TYR A 14 5.00 4.21 1.60
CA TYR A 14 4.52 5.12 0.56
C TYR A 14 3.13 4.74 0.06
N GLY A 15 2.91 3.47 -0.22
CA GLY A 15 1.63 2.98 -0.71
C GLY A 15 0.50 3.09 0.31
N ALA A 16 0.75 2.71 1.57
CA ALA A 16 -0.26 2.84 2.62
C ALA A 16 -0.66 4.31 2.85
N PHE A 17 0.29 5.24 2.77
CA PHE A 17 0.01 6.68 2.80
C PHE A 17 -0.83 7.12 1.59
N LEU A 18 -0.36 6.78 0.39
CA LEU A 18 -0.97 7.27 -0.86
C LEU A 18 -2.37 6.69 -1.08
N GLN A 19 -2.60 5.40 -0.80
CA GLN A 19 -3.94 4.82 -0.97
C GLN A 19 -4.96 5.51 -0.04
N ALA A 20 -4.59 5.81 1.22
CA ALA A 20 -5.46 6.52 2.15
C ALA A 20 -5.74 7.96 1.67
N TYR A 21 -4.67 8.66 1.27
CA TYR A 21 -4.77 10.00 0.70
C TYR A 21 -5.62 10.02 -0.57
N GLY A 22 -5.36 9.09 -1.50
CA GLY A 22 -6.04 9.02 -2.79
C GLY A 22 -7.53 8.77 -2.65
N LEU A 23 -7.95 7.81 -1.80
CA LEU A 23 -9.37 7.57 -1.56
C LEU A 23 -10.08 8.81 -1.00
N CYS A 24 -9.48 9.44 0.02
CA CYS A 24 -10.07 10.62 0.63
C CYS A 24 -10.14 11.80 -0.35
N ARG A 25 -9.09 12.04 -1.14
CA ARG A 25 -9.08 13.12 -2.13
C ARG A 25 -10.07 12.86 -3.25
N ARG A 26 -10.19 11.61 -3.74
CA ARG A 26 -11.13 11.26 -4.80
C ARG A 26 -12.59 11.41 -4.34
N LEU A 27 -12.90 11.04 -3.10
CA LEU A 27 -14.24 11.29 -2.53
C LEU A 27 -14.53 12.80 -2.43
N ASN A 28 -13.57 13.61 -2.04
CA ASN A 28 -13.71 15.07 -1.92
C ASN A 28 -13.72 15.83 -3.26
N GLU A 29 -13.54 15.15 -4.40
CA GLU A 29 -13.84 15.72 -5.73
C GLU A 29 -15.34 15.83 -5.97
N GLU A 30 -16.15 15.09 -5.20
CA GLU A 30 -17.62 15.15 -5.27
C GLU A 30 -18.15 16.28 -4.36
N PRO A 31 -18.97 17.21 -4.92
CA PRO A 31 -19.37 18.42 -4.20
C PRO A 31 -20.29 18.17 -2.98
N ASP A 32 -20.92 17.02 -2.94
CA ASP A 32 -21.85 16.58 -1.89
C ASP A 32 -21.18 15.73 -0.81
N ILE A 33 -19.88 15.49 -0.90
CA ILE A 33 -19.09 14.67 0.03
C ILE A 33 -18.06 15.51 0.78
N ASP A 34 -18.01 15.32 2.10
CA ASP A 34 -16.98 15.80 3.00
C ASP A 34 -16.32 14.59 3.66
N ALA A 35 -15.18 14.16 3.10
CA ALA A 35 -14.46 12.97 3.54
C ALA A 35 -13.19 13.33 4.29
N GLU A 36 -12.94 12.64 5.39
CA GLU A 36 -11.70 12.72 6.16
C GLU A 36 -11.20 11.32 6.54
N ILE A 37 -9.90 11.18 6.78
CA ILE A 37 -9.31 9.95 7.30
C ILE A 37 -9.44 10.00 8.82
N ILE A 38 -10.12 9.01 9.40
CA ILE A 38 -10.27 8.86 10.85
C ILE A 38 -8.89 8.63 11.47
N ASP A 39 -8.40 9.61 12.24
CA ASP A 39 -7.07 9.54 12.86
C ASP A 39 -7.07 8.67 14.13
N PHE A 40 -7.50 7.43 13.94
CA PHE A 40 -7.44 6.38 14.95
C PHE A 40 -6.29 5.42 14.64
N HIS A 41 -5.46 5.14 15.64
CA HIS A 41 -4.28 4.31 15.49
C HIS A 41 -4.18 3.30 16.64
N MET A 42 -3.81 2.05 16.33
CA MET A 42 -3.63 1.04 17.36
C MET A 42 -2.20 1.07 17.92
N HIS A 43 -2.03 0.91 19.24
CA HIS A 43 -0.71 0.79 19.88
C HIS A 43 0.10 -0.38 19.29
N LYS A 44 -0.57 -1.48 18.96
CA LYS A 44 0.05 -2.66 18.34
C LYS A 44 0.69 -2.33 16.98
N GLU A 45 0.12 -1.40 16.21
CA GLU A 45 0.69 -0.95 14.94
C GLU A 45 1.95 -0.11 15.14
N ILE A 46 1.92 0.83 16.09
CA ILE A 46 3.11 1.62 16.44
C ILE A 46 4.26 0.70 16.85
N ASN A 47 3.98 -0.29 17.67
CA ASN A 47 4.99 -1.24 18.16
C ASN A 47 5.54 -2.11 17.02
N PHE A 48 4.70 -2.56 16.10
CA PHE A 48 5.12 -3.35 14.95
C PHE A 48 6.09 -2.59 14.04
N TYR A 49 5.80 -1.32 13.74
CA TYR A 49 6.65 -0.49 12.87
C TYR A 49 7.83 0.18 13.58
N SER A 50 7.79 0.31 14.92
CA SER A 50 8.82 1.05 15.65
C SER A 50 10.03 0.22 16.07
N HIS A 51 10.00 -1.10 15.92
CA HIS A 51 11.06 -2.03 16.40
C HIS A 51 11.53 -1.73 17.83
N LYS A 52 10.61 -1.28 18.72
CA LYS A 52 10.96 -0.99 20.11
C LYS A 52 11.20 -2.28 20.88
N PRO A 53 12.34 -2.43 21.55
CA PRO A 53 12.61 -3.62 22.35
C PRO A 53 11.82 -3.60 23.65
N ASP A 54 11.13 -4.68 23.94
CA ASP A 54 10.28 -4.83 25.13
C ASP A 54 11.01 -4.95 26.47
N LYS A 55 12.37 -5.00 26.55
CA LYS A 55 13.08 -5.29 27.81
C LYS A 55 14.44 -4.59 27.94
N LYS A 56 14.84 -4.32 29.21
CA LYS A 56 16.10 -3.65 29.60
C LYS A 56 17.41 -4.17 28.96
N LEU A 57 17.48 -5.46 28.61
CA LEU A 57 18.63 -6.04 27.90
C LEU A 57 18.66 -5.72 26.41
N ALA A 58 17.57 -5.29 25.85
CA ALA A 58 17.44 -5.00 24.43
C ALA A 58 18.09 -3.66 24.02
N TRP A 59 18.26 -2.70 24.95
CA TRP A 59 18.89 -1.42 24.62
C TRP A 59 20.37 -1.56 24.26
N LEU A 60 21.13 -2.42 24.93
CA LEU A 60 22.53 -2.69 24.61
C LEU A 60 22.68 -3.40 23.25
N ARG A 61 21.75 -4.35 22.95
CA ARG A 61 21.70 -4.99 21.61
C ARG A 61 21.37 -3.99 20.53
N GLN A 62 20.42 -3.07 20.79
CA GLN A 62 20.11 -1.99 19.86
C GLN A 62 21.28 -1.01 19.67
N LEU A 63 21.97 -0.64 20.73
CA LEU A 63 23.13 0.23 20.63
C LEU A 63 24.24 -0.44 19.79
N LYS A 64 24.54 -1.71 20.03
CA LYS A 64 25.49 -2.49 19.23
C LYS A 64 25.03 -2.60 17.76
N TRP A 65 23.74 -2.84 17.54
CA TRP A 65 23.18 -2.91 16.19
C TRP A 65 23.28 -1.56 15.48
N ARG A 66 22.93 -0.45 16.14
CA ARG A 66 23.02 0.92 15.59
C ARG A 66 24.48 1.29 15.25
N LEU A 67 25.43 0.91 16.08
CA LEU A 67 26.85 1.15 15.80
C LEU A 67 27.32 0.32 14.59
N LYS A 68 26.92 -0.95 14.52
CA LYS A 68 27.26 -1.84 13.40
C LYS A 68 26.57 -1.43 12.09
N ASN A 69 25.35 -0.90 12.17
CA ASN A 69 24.50 -0.55 11.02
C ASN A 69 24.16 0.95 10.99
N PHE A 70 25.15 1.78 11.25
CA PHE A 70 24.96 3.23 11.42
C PHE A 70 24.30 3.90 10.20
N ASN A 71 24.68 3.48 8.99
CA ASN A 71 24.09 4.00 7.75
C ASN A 71 22.59 3.67 7.64
N ILE A 72 22.19 2.44 7.98
CA ILE A 72 20.79 2.01 7.99
C ILE A 72 20.00 2.79 9.04
N PHE A 73 20.58 2.99 10.22
CA PHE A 73 19.95 3.79 11.28
C PHE A 73 19.73 5.25 10.87
N LEU A 74 20.71 5.88 10.21
CA LEU A 74 20.56 7.23 9.68
C LEU A 74 19.53 7.28 8.55
N TYR A 75 19.51 6.26 7.69
CA TYR A 75 18.54 6.11 6.62
C TYR A 75 17.11 6.09 7.20
N GLU A 76 16.84 5.22 8.17
CA GLU A 76 15.54 5.12 8.82
C GLU A 76 15.09 6.42 9.49
N LYS A 77 16.01 7.15 10.14
CA LYS A 77 15.70 8.45 10.75
C LYS A 77 15.30 9.51 9.72
N LYS A 78 16.00 9.57 8.59
CA LYS A 78 15.67 10.52 7.52
C LYS A 78 14.32 10.19 6.91
N MET A 79 14.06 8.91 6.65
CA MET A 79 12.77 8.43 6.14
C MET A 79 11.63 8.76 7.10
N GLN A 80 11.79 8.51 8.41
CA GLN A 80 10.79 8.88 9.41
C GLN A 80 10.46 10.37 9.36
N LYS A 81 11.48 11.23 9.30
CA LYS A 81 11.28 12.68 9.21
C LYS A 81 10.51 13.12 7.96
N ALA A 82 10.78 12.47 6.81
CA ALA A 82 10.05 12.75 5.57
C ALA A 82 8.58 12.34 5.65
N PHE A 83 8.27 11.18 6.25
CA PHE A 83 6.90 10.76 6.50
C PHE A 83 6.19 11.67 7.51
N ASP A 84 6.83 12.02 8.62
CA ASP A 84 6.26 12.92 9.64
C ASP A 84 5.88 14.28 9.03
N ALA A 85 6.73 14.83 8.17
CA ALA A 85 6.43 16.07 7.45
C ALA A 85 5.27 15.92 6.44
N SER A 86 5.05 14.70 5.93
CA SER A 86 4.00 14.44 4.95
C SER A 86 2.61 14.34 5.57
N TYR A 87 2.51 13.98 6.85
CA TYR A 87 1.21 13.90 7.55
C TYR A 87 0.49 15.24 7.65
N ALA A 88 1.19 16.37 7.60
CA ALA A 88 0.58 17.69 7.53
C ALA A 88 -0.30 17.91 6.26
N ARG A 89 -0.11 17.08 5.22
CA ARG A 89 -0.90 17.12 3.98
C ARG A 89 -2.01 16.06 3.96
N MET A 90 -2.03 15.17 4.93
CA MET A 90 -3.05 14.12 5.04
C MET A 90 -4.36 14.75 5.52
N PRO A 91 -5.49 14.50 4.87
CA PRO A 91 -6.80 15.00 5.32
C PRO A 91 -7.30 14.15 6.50
N LEU A 92 -6.68 14.34 7.67
CA LEU A 92 -7.01 13.65 8.91
C LEU A 92 -8.18 14.34 9.64
N SER A 93 -8.94 13.55 10.40
CA SER A 93 -9.90 14.10 11.35
C SER A 93 -9.21 15.03 12.35
N SER A 94 -9.93 16.03 12.87
CA SER A 94 -9.38 17.02 13.80
C SER A 94 -8.95 16.42 15.13
N GLU A 95 -9.52 15.28 15.50
CA GLU A 95 -9.21 14.55 16.72
C GLU A 95 -8.33 13.33 16.40
N TYR A 96 -7.41 13.03 17.31
CA TYR A 96 -6.54 11.85 17.28
C TYR A 96 -6.84 10.94 18.48
N LYS A 97 -6.95 9.65 18.24
CA LYS A 97 -7.05 8.64 19.28
C LYS A 97 -6.07 7.49 19.00
N CYS A 98 -5.39 7.03 20.04
CA CYS A 98 -4.56 5.82 19.98
C CYS A 98 -5.03 4.83 21.03
N SER A 99 -5.55 3.68 20.59
CA SER A 99 -6.03 2.61 21.46
C SER A 99 -6.09 1.26 20.76
N ASP A 100 -5.92 0.18 21.50
CA ASP A 100 -6.18 -1.20 21.04
C ASP A 100 -7.60 -1.69 21.36
N SER A 101 -8.43 -0.87 22.07
CA SER A 101 -9.78 -1.22 22.47
C SER A 101 -10.78 -0.93 21.34
N ILE A 102 -11.71 -1.87 21.15
CA ILE A 102 -12.85 -1.70 20.25
C ILE A 102 -13.83 -0.65 20.81
N GLU A 103 -14.04 -0.65 22.11
CA GLU A 103 -14.93 0.27 22.82
C GLU A 103 -14.44 1.72 22.67
N ASP A 104 -13.13 1.95 22.84
CA ASP A 104 -12.51 3.25 22.60
C ASP A 104 -12.70 3.72 21.14
N PHE A 105 -12.62 2.81 20.18
CA PHE A 105 -12.89 3.14 18.78
C PHE A 105 -14.35 3.48 18.53
N GLN A 106 -15.27 2.68 19.07
CA GLN A 106 -16.72 2.92 18.95
C GLN A 106 -17.10 4.29 19.51
N GLU A 107 -16.65 4.61 20.75
CA GLU A 107 -16.87 5.91 21.36
C GLU A 107 -16.27 7.06 20.54
N PHE A 108 -15.06 6.84 19.97
CA PHE A 108 -14.35 7.85 19.19
C PHE A 108 -15.07 8.23 17.91
N VAL A 109 -15.79 7.29 17.25
CA VAL A 109 -16.44 7.55 15.95
C VAL A 109 -17.95 7.70 16.01
N LYS A 110 -18.57 7.36 17.15
CA LYS A 110 -20.03 7.30 17.30
C LYS A 110 -20.69 8.63 16.93
N ASP A 111 -21.69 8.55 16.07
CA ASP A 111 -22.53 9.67 15.61
C ASP A 111 -21.76 10.84 14.95
N LYS A 112 -20.50 10.61 14.53
CA LYS A 112 -19.67 11.65 13.88
C LYS A 112 -19.75 11.65 12.37
N TYR A 113 -20.19 10.54 11.76
CA TYR A 113 -20.19 10.34 10.31
C TYR A 113 -21.54 9.80 9.84
N ASP A 114 -21.94 10.15 8.63
CA ASP A 114 -23.06 9.52 7.96
C ASP A 114 -22.67 8.12 7.48
N ILE A 115 -21.43 7.99 7.01
CA ILE A 115 -20.84 6.74 6.51
C ILE A 115 -19.42 6.57 7.06
N ILE A 116 -19.07 5.34 7.46
CA ILE A 116 -17.66 4.95 7.67
C ILE A 116 -17.26 3.92 6.61
N ILE A 117 -16.19 4.22 5.88
CA ILE A 117 -15.58 3.32 4.90
C ILE A 117 -14.36 2.65 5.52
N ALA A 118 -14.41 1.31 5.69
CA ALA A 118 -13.21 0.51 5.90
C ALA A 118 -12.43 0.48 4.58
N GLY A 119 -11.39 1.29 4.53
CA GLY A 119 -10.69 1.60 3.29
C GLY A 119 -9.55 0.65 3.01
N SER A 120 -8.97 0.70 1.85
CA SER A 120 -8.04 -0.26 1.26
C SER A 120 -6.94 -0.83 2.21
N ASP A 121 -6.11 -1.67 1.66
CA ASP A 121 -5.02 -2.43 2.30
C ASP A 121 -5.49 -3.69 3.08
N GLU A 122 -4.52 -4.42 3.68
CA GLU A 122 -4.78 -5.69 4.41
C GLU A 122 -5.38 -5.45 5.80
N ILE A 123 -6.40 -4.62 5.87
CA ILE A 123 -7.04 -4.22 7.13
C ILE A 123 -7.87 -5.34 7.77
N TRP A 124 -8.32 -6.32 6.96
CA TRP A 124 -9.16 -7.45 7.41
C TRP A 124 -8.39 -8.76 7.62
N LYS A 125 -7.07 -8.69 7.72
CA LYS A 125 -6.27 -9.87 8.01
C LYS A 125 -6.50 -10.36 9.43
N THR A 126 -7.01 -11.60 9.61
CA THR A 126 -7.42 -12.15 10.91
C THR A 126 -6.23 -12.60 11.76
N ASP A 127 -5.16 -13.08 11.12
CA ASP A 127 -3.92 -13.55 11.75
C ASP A 127 -2.89 -12.45 11.97
N ALA A 128 -3.28 -11.18 11.83
CA ALA A 128 -2.38 -10.06 12.02
C ALA A 128 -2.11 -9.79 13.53
N TYR A 129 -0.98 -9.15 13.80
CA TYR A 129 -0.55 -8.70 15.13
C TYR A 129 -1.60 -7.83 15.86
N ARG A 130 -2.58 -7.28 15.13
CA ARG A 130 -3.68 -6.48 15.69
C ARG A 130 -4.70 -7.28 16.50
N GLY A 131 -4.78 -8.60 16.23
CA GLY A 131 -5.82 -9.46 16.75
C GLY A 131 -7.11 -9.38 15.92
N PHE A 132 -8.05 -10.29 16.23
CA PHE A 132 -9.36 -10.38 15.58
C PHE A 132 -10.46 -10.53 16.64
N PRO A 133 -11.59 -9.78 16.51
CA PRO A 133 -11.74 -8.65 15.60
C PRO A 133 -10.90 -7.43 16.00
N SER A 134 -10.68 -6.53 15.06
CA SER A 134 -10.03 -5.23 15.28
C SER A 134 -10.97 -4.08 14.88
N PRO A 135 -10.67 -2.83 15.24
CA PRO A 135 -11.45 -1.65 14.82
C PRO A 135 -11.72 -1.57 13.32
N TYR A 136 -10.83 -2.08 12.48
CA TYR A 136 -10.97 -2.09 11.01
C TYR A 136 -12.13 -2.95 10.49
N TRP A 137 -12.71 -3.82 11.32
CA TRP A 137 -13.93 -4.57 11.02
C TRP A 137 -15.20 -3.80 11.34
N LEU A 138 -15.09 -2.55 11.84
CA LEU A 138 -16.19 -1.66 12.25
C LEU A 138 -17.20 -2.36 13.18
N PRO A 139 -16.77 -3.01 14.28
CA PRO A 139 -17.66 -3.79 15.12
C PRO A 139 -18.66 -2.91 15.89
N GLY A 140 -19.86 -3.46 16.15
CA GLY A 140 -20.91 -2.84 16.96
C GLY A 140 -21.69 -1.73 16.26
N ASP A 141 -22.56 -1.05 16.99
CA ASP A 141 -23.35 0.08 16.49
C ASP A 141 -22.52 1.37 16.57
N LEU A 142 -22.24 1.98 15.42
CA LEU A 142 -21.47 3.22 15.29
C LEU A 142 -22.35 4.45 15.00
N GLY A 143 -23.68 4.26 14.88
CA GLY A 143 -24.61 5.33 14.51
C GLY A 143 -24.47 5.78 13.05
N CYS A 144 -23.89 4.97 12.18
CA CYS A 144 -23.64 5.31 10.78
C CYS A 144 -23.72 4.09 9.84
N ILE A 145 -23.78 4.34 8.54
CA ILE A 145 -23.71 3.31 7.51
C ILE A 145 -22.28 2.81 7.42
N LYS A 146 -22.09 1.48 7.36
CA LYS A 146 -20.78 0.83 7.18
C LYS A 146 -20.60 0.37 5.75
N MET A 147 -19.47 0.74 5.16
CA MET A 147 -19.07 0.32 3.82
C MET A 147 -17.60 -0.08 3.82
N SER A 148 -17.17 -0.80 2.79
CA SER A 148 -15.75 -0.97 2.51
C SER A 148 -15.41 -0.54 1.09
N TYR A 149 -14.16 -0.13 0.90
CA TYR A 149 -13.61 0.13 -0.43
C TYR A 149 -12.25 -0.55 -0.58
N ALA A 150 -12.15 -1.51 -1.49
CA ALA A 150 -10.92 -2.24 -1.81
C ALA A 150 -10.20 -2.80 -0.58
N ALA A 151 -10.92 -3.25 0.45
CA ALA A 151 -10.37 -3.89 1.64
C ALA A 151 -9.81 -5.28 1.31
N SER A 152 -8.76 -5.73 2.02
CA SER A 152 -8.16 -7.04 1.80
C SER A 152 -8.09 -7.84 3.10
N CYS A 153 -8.53 -9.10 3.07
CA CYS A 153 -8.43 -10.03 4.19
C CYS A 153 -7.10 -10.79 4.14
N ARG A 154 -6.74 -11.34 3.03
CA ARG A 154 -5.52 -12.14 2.79
C ARG A 154 -5.22 -13.23 3.82
N SER A 155 -6.15 -13.55 4.69
CA SER A 155 -6.10 -14.73 5.53
C SER A 155 -6.71 -15.92 4.78
N ASP A 156 -6.11 -17.08 4.96
CA ASP A 156 -6.64 -18.31 4.37
C ASP A 156 -7.82 -18.82 5.22
N LEU A 157 -9.04 -18.39 4.88
CA LEU A 157 -10.23 -18.75 5.63
C LEU A 157 -10.54 -20.26 5.62
N SER A 158 -9.89 -21.05 4.76
CA SER A 158 -9.99 -22.53 4.83
C SER A 158 -9.36 -23.10 6.11
N LYS A 159 -8.51 -22.32 6.78
CA LYS A 159 -7.85 -22.68 8.04
C LYS A 159 -8.50 -22.07 9.27
N SER A 160 -9.47 -21.19 9.08
CA SER A 160 -10.22 -20.56 10.16
C SER A 160 -11.17 -21.57 10.82
N ASN A 161 -11.34 -21.45 12.13
CA ASN A 161 -12.33 -22.24 12.87
C ASN A 161 -13.75 -21.66 12.68
N GLU A 162 -14.75 -22.44 13.08
CA GLU A 162 -16.18 -22.06 12.95
C GLU A 162 -16.51 -20.75 13.70
N GLN A 163 -15.91 -20.51 14.84
CA GLN A 163 -16.15 -19.28 15.62
C GLN A 163 -15.63 -18.05 14.89
N GLU A 164 -14.45 -18.14 14.29
CA GLU A 164 -13.85 -17.06 13.49
C GLU A 164 -14.70 -16.79 12.23
N ILE A 165 -15.10 -17.82 11.50
CA ILE A 165 -15.99 -17.69 10.34
C ILE A 165 -17.34 -17.07 10.74
N CYS A 166 -17.94 -17.51 11.85
CA CYS A 166 -19.20 -16.97 12.35
C CYS A 166 -19.05 -15.47 12.70
N GLU A 167 -17.96 -15.08 13.35
CA GLU A 167 -17.71 -13.70 13.72
C GLU A 167 -17.44 -12.81 12.50
N ILE A 168 -16.65 -13.26 11.53
CA ILE A 168 -16.45 -12.54 10.25
C ILE A 168 -17.79 -12.34 9.55
N ASN A 169 -18.60 -13.39 9.48
CA ASN A 169 -19.92 -13.36 8.83
C ASN A 169 -20.85 -12.35 9.55
N ARG A 170 -20.87 -12.35 10.89
CA ARG A 170 -21.64 -11.41 11.70
C ARG A 170 -21.23 -9.96 11.42
N LEU A 171 -19.93 -9.67 11.45
CA LEU A 171 -19.38 -8.33 11.24
C LEU A 171 -19.70 -7.80 9.84
N LEU A 172 -19.44 -8.60 8.79
CA LEU A 172 -19.64 -8.17 7.41
C LEU A 172 -21.12 -8.07 7.00
N ASN A 173 -22.04 -8.77 7.69
CA ASN A 173 -23.47 -8.61 7.45
C ASN A 173 -24.03 -7.27 7.96
N ASP A 174 -23.24 -6.49 8.70
CA ASP A 174 -23.54 -5.11 9.08
C ASP A 174 -23.14 -4.08 8.00
N PHE A 175 -22.43 -4.52 6.94
CA PHE A 175 -21.99 -3.64 5.86
C PHE A 175 -23.05 -3.52 4.77
N SER A 176 -23.37 -2.30 4.36
CA SER A 176 -24.28 -2.01 3.26
C SER A 176 -23.63 -2.20 1.88
N CYS A 177 -22.29 -2.12 1.81
CA CYS A 177 -21.52 -2.40 0.61
C CYS A 177 -20.18 -3.02 1.00
N ILE A 178 -19.83 -4.14 0.34
CA ILE A 178 -18.58 -4.86 0.57
C ILE A 178 -17.76 -4.84 -0.72
N SER A 179 -16.74 -3.99 -0.73
CA SER A 179 -15.77 -3.91 -1.82
C SER A 179 -14.41 -4.39 -1.33
N VAL A 180 -13.82 -5.34 -2.06
CA VAL A 180 -12.52 -5.96 -1.75
C VAL A 180 -11.53 -5.72 -2.87
N ARG A 181 -10.21 -5.72 -2.56
CA ARG A 181 -9.17 -5.39 -3.52
C ARG A 181 -8.71 -6.58 -4.37
N ASP A 182 -8.70 -7.76 -3.77
CA ASP A 182 -8.06 -8.94 -4.37
C ASP A 182 -9.03 -10.11 -4.54
N GLU A 183 -8.72 -10.90 -5.55
CA GLU A 183 -9.53 -12.06 -5.93
C GLU A 183 -9.55 -13.14 -4.85
N MET A 184 -8.45 -13.30 -4.10
CA MET A 184 -8.38 -14.26 -2.99
C MET A 184 -9.42 -13.92 -1.92
N THR A 185 -9.48 -12.65 -1.50
CA THR A 185 -10.47 -12.18 -0.51
C THR A 185 -11.90 -12.38 -1.02
N ARG A 186 -12.18 -12.00 -2.28
CA ARG A 186 -13.50 -12.19 -2.90
C ARG A 186 -13.92 -13.65 -2.91
N ASN A 187 -13.04 -14.54 -3.37
CA ASN A 187 -13.32 -15.95 -3.48
C ASN A 187 -13.52 -16.60 -2.10
N HIS A 188 -12.72 -16.23 -1.11
CA HIS A 188 -12.88 -16.74 0.25
C HIS A 188 -14.20 -16.28 0.87
N PHE A 189 -14.55 -15.00 0.72
CA PHE A 189 -15.82 -14.49 1.25
C PHE A 189 -17.02 -15.16 0.59
N ASN A 190 -17.02 -15.30 -0.73
CA ASN A 190 -18.10 -16.00 -1.46
C ASN A 190 -18.20 -17.50 -1.12
N LYS A 191 -17.09 -18.13 -0.77
CA LYS A 191 -17.04 -19.57 -0.49
C LYS A 191 -17.40 -19.92 0.96
N TYR A 192 -16.92 -19.13 1.92
CA TYR A 192 -16.97 -19.48 3.34
C TYR A 192 -17.98 -18.67 4.15
N LEU A 193 -18.52 -17.57 3.60
CA LEU A 193 -19.45 -16.68 4.31
C LEU A 193 -20.83 -16.71 3.65
N SER A 194 -21.84 -16.40 4.47
CA SER A 194 -23.25 -16.21 4.03
C SER A 194 -23.61 -14.74 4.19
N LEU A 195 -23.18 -13.93 3.21
CA LEU A 195 -23.36 -12.48 3.26
C LEU A 195 -24.64 -12.05 2.56
N LYS A 196 -25.32 -11.04 3.15
CA LYS A 196 -26.52 -10.40 2.57
C LYS A 196 -26.17 -9.53 1.36
N THR A 197 -24.95 -8.99 1.36
CA THR A 197 -24.46 -8.06 0.36
C THR A 197 -23.46 -8.75 -0.57
N THR A 198 -23.58 -8.50 -1.87
CA THR A 198 -22.63 -9.02 -2.86
C THR A 198 -21.24 -8.44 -2.63
N VAL A 199 -20.23 -9.31 -2.68
CA VAL A 199 -18.81 -8.91 -2.58
C VAL A 199 -18.30 -8.49 -3.96
N VAL A 200 -17.91 -7.23 -4.11
CA VAL A 200 -17.43 -6.64 -5.37
C VAL A 200 -15.91 -6.50 -5.33
N LYS A 201 -15.20 -6.85 -6.41
CA LYS A 201 -13.77 -6.52 -6.55
C LYS A 201 -13.63 -5.09 -7.08
N SER A 202 -12.81 -4.30 -6.40
CA SER A 202 -12.47 -2.93 -6.80
C SER A 202 -10.95 -2.74 -6.79
N SER A 203 -10.47 -1.84 -7.64
CA SER A 203 -9.05 -1.51 -7.70
C SER A 203 -8.61 -0.71 -6.47
N ASP A 204 -7.31 -0.80 -6.16
CA ASP A 204 -6.71 -0.01 -5.10
C ASP A 204 -6.93 1.51 -5.33
N PRO A 205 -7.15 2.32 -4.27
CA PRO A 205 -7.30 3.76 -4.39
C PRO A 205 -6.17 4.47 -5.13
N SER A 206 -4.97 3.90 -5.15
CA SER A 206 -3.85 4.47 -5.91
C SER A 206 -4.11 4.49 -7.42
N ILE A 207 -5.00 3.64 -7.95
CA ILE A 207 -5.34 3.60 -9.38
C ILE A 207 -6.42 4.63 -9.75
N ILE A 208 -7.35 4.90 -8.84
CA ILE A 208 -8.52 5.75 -9.13
C ILE A 208 -8.27 7.25 -8.99
N TYR A 209 -7.32 7.65 -8.14
CA TYR A 209 -6.98 9.06 -7.93
C TYR A 209 -5.87 9.53 -8.85
N ASP A 210 -6.01 10.73 -9.42
CA ASP A 210 -4.98 11.35 -10.25
C ASP A 210 -3.97 12.13 -9.39
N TYR A 211 -2.83 11.50 -9.12
CA TYR A 211 -1.72 12.10 -8.36
C TYR A 211 -0.95 13.15 -9.14
N LYS A 212 -1.17 13.29 -10.44
CA LYS A 212 -0.47 14.21 -11.35
C LYS A 212 1.06 14.04 -11.24
N PRO A 213 1.57 12.81 -11.51
CA PRO A 213 3.00 12.53 -11.46
C PRO A 213 3.76 13.44 -12.44
N ASP A 214 4.94 13.92 -12.03
CA ASP A 214 5.76 14.83 -12.82
C ASP A 214 7.19 14.29 -12.95
N ALA A 215 7.52 13.74 -14.13
CA ALA A 215 8.84 13.17 -14.41
C ALA A 215 9.95 14.23 -14.38
N ALA A 216 9.67 15.47 -14.80
CA ALA A 216 10.67 16.54 -14.77
C ALA A 216 11.03 16.90 -13.32
N ARG A 217 10.02 17.03 -12.45
CA ARG A 217 10.21 17.24 -11.00
C ARG A 217 10.93 16.04 -10.37
N GLY A 218 10.63 14.80 -10.77
CA GLY A 218 11.34 13.60 -10.32
C GLY A 218 12.84 13.66 -10.62
N ARG A 219 13.21 14.05 -11.83
CA ARG A 219 14.61 14.25 -12.21
C ARG A 219 15.31 15.34 -11.40
N GLU A 220 14.62 16.43 -11.07
CA GLU A 220 15.15 17.48 -10.20
C GLU A 220 15.36 17.00 -8.76
N ILE A 221 14.43 16.20 -8.23
CA ILE A 221 14.55 15.57 -6.91
C ILE A 221 15.79 14.68 -6.88
N LEU A 222 15.99 13.80 -7.88
CA LEU A 222 17.14 12.91 -7.97
C LEU A 222 18.45 13.67 -8.08
N LYS A 223 18.50 14.74 -8.89
CA LYS A 223 19.68 15.62 -8.96
C LYS A 223 20.00 16.26 -7.61
N LYS A 224 18.98 16.81 -6.93
CA LYS A 224 19.14 17.50 -5.64
C LYS A 224 19.53 16.56 -4.49
N LYS A 225 18.89 15.38 -4.40
CA LYS A 225 19.07 14.45 -3.26
C LYS A 225 20.20 13.44 -3.46
N ALA A 226 20.53 13.12 -4.71
CA ALA A 226 21.46 12.06 -5.05
C ALA A 226 22.56 12.46 -6.02
N GLY A 227 22.56 13.68 -6.56
CA GLY A 227 23.55 14.16 -7.50
C GLY A 227 23.48 13.50 -8.88
N ILE A 228 22.38 12.83 -9.21
CA ILE A 228 22.20 12.12 -10.49
C ILE A 228 21.90 13.13 -11.60
N ASP A 229 22.67 13.10 -12.68
CA ASP A 229 22.44 13.97 -13.83
C ASP A 229 21.19 13.55 -14.61
N LYS A 230 20.53 14.54 -15.24
CA LYS A 230 19.21 14.36 -15.89
C LYS A 230 19.24 13.41 -17.12
N ASP A 231 20.39 13.23 -17.73
CA ASP A 231 20.61 12.40 -18.93
C ASP A 231 20.92 10.93 -18.61
N LYS A 232 21.13 10.61 -17.34
CA LYS A 232 21.39 9.23 -16.91
C LYS A 232 20.13 8.40 -16.90
N LYS A 233 20.23 7.16 -17.39
CA LYS A 233 19.16 6.17 -17.20
C LYS A 233 19.12 5.71 -15.76
N ILE A 234 17.93 5.57 -15.21
CA ILE A 234 17.70 5.31 -13.78
C ILE A 234 16.85 4.06 -13.62
N SER A 235 17.35 3.12 -12.81
CA SER A 235 16.53 2.02 -12.27
C SER A 235 16.18 2.31 -10.81
N VAL A 236 14.89 2.44 -10.50
CA VAL A 236 14.40 2.60 -9.13
C VAL A 236 14.06 1.23 -8.55
N THR A 237 14.74 0.88 -7.45
CA THR A 237 14.56 -0.40 -6.77
C THR A 237 13.82 -0.20 -5.44
N MET A 238 12.73 -0.96 -5.26
CA MET A 238 11.93 -1.00 -4.03
C MET A 238 11.71 -2.45 -3.60
N LEU A 239 12.62 -2.96 -2.79
CA LEU A 239 12.62 -4.33 -2.23
C LEU A 239 12.64 -4.27 -0.70
N GLY A 240 12.15 -5.34 -0.05
CA GLY A 240 12.30 -5.49 1.39
C GLY A 240 13.76 -5.78 1.78
N ARG A 241 14.14 -5.37 2.99
CA ARG A 241 15.53 -5.54 3.51
C ARG A 241 16.03 -6.98 3.48
N LYS A 242 15.16 -7.97 3.61
CA LYS A 242 15.53 -9.39 3.57
C LYS A 242 15.93 -9.88 2.19
N ASN A 243 15.67 -9.09 1.16
CA ASN A 243 15.85 -9.47 -0.25
C ASN A 243 17.17 -8.92 -0.83
N GLU A 244 18.23 -8.90 -0.01
CA GLU A 244 19.55 -8.38 -0.43
C GLU A 244 20.15 -9.21 -1.59
N GLU A 245 19.93 -10.52 -1.63
CA GLU A 245 20.39 -11.39 -2.73
C GLU A 245 19.73 -11.01 -4.06
N VAL A 246 18.45 -10.67 -4.03
CA VAL A 246 17.73 -10.18 -5.22
C VAL A 246 18.24 -8.80 -5.64
N ALA A 247 18.49 -7.91 -4.68
CA ALA A 247 19.07 -6.59 -4.95
C ALA A 247 20.47 -6.71 -5.57
N GLU A 248 21.31 -7.63 -5.08
CA GLU A 248 22.63 -7.92 -5.66
C GLU A 248 22.52 -8.47 -7.09
N CYS A 249 21.54 -9.34 -7.36
CA CYS A 249 21.26 -9.86 -8.69
C CYS A 249 20.87 -8.74 -9.67
N ILE A 250 19.91 -7.88 -9.27
CA ILE A 250 19.48 -6.72 -10.05
C ILE A 250 20.66 -5.82 -10.36
N LYS A 251 21.48 -5.50 -9.36
CA LYS A 251 22.67 -4.67 -9.54
C LYS A 251 23.66 -5.30 -10.50
N ARG A 252 23.98 -6.58 -10.32
CA ARG A 252 24.92 -7.30 -11.18
C ARG A 252 24.52 -7.26 -12.65
N GLU A 253 23.23 -7.39 -12.94
CA GLU A 253 22.73 -7.47 -14.31
C GLU A 253 22.44 -6.12 -14.97
N LEU A 254 22.15 -5.07 -14.20
CA LEU A 254 21.60 -3.83 -14.74
C LEU A 254 22.49 -2.59 -14.52
N SER A 255 23.51 -2.65 -13.64
CA SER A 255 24.30 -1.47 -13.24
C SER A 255 25.21 -0.89 -14.33
N ASP A 256 25.43 -1.59 -15.42
CA ASP A 256 26.13 -1.07 -16.60
C ASP A 256 25.25 -0.21 -17.52
N GLN A 257 23.91 -0.30 -17.36
CA GLN A 257 22.94 0.42 -18.16
C GLN A 257 22.22 1.52 -17.38
N TYR A 258 22.09 1.38 -16.05
CA TYR A 258 21.29 2.25 -15.19
C TYR A 258 22.08 2.73 -13.98
N GLU A 259 21.82 3.95 -13.55
CA GLU A 259 22.11 4.39 -12.18
C GLU A 259 21.14 3.69 -11.23
N MET A 260 21.66 2.90 -10.30
CA MET A 260 20.88 2.04 -9.42
C MET A 260 20.45 2.81 -8.18
N VAL A 261 19.17 3.22 -8.13
CA VAL A 261 18.58 3.97 -7.02
C VAL A 261 17.75 3.03 -6.15
N ALA A 262 17.97 3.03 -4.84
CA ALA A 262 17.15 2.31 -3.88
C ALA A 262 16.31 3.30 -3.04
N VAL A 263 15.02 3.00 -2.92
CA VAL A 263 14.06 3.76 -2.13
C VAL A 263 13.36 2.82 -1.14
N PHE A 264 12.88 3.35 -0.01
CA PHE A 264 12.16 2.64 1.07
C PHE A 264 13.06 1.80 1.98
N GLU A 265 13.95 0.96 1.46
CA GLU A 265 14.92 0.19 2.24
C GLU A 265 16.34 0.46 1.72
N TRP A 266 17.33 0.33 2.61
CA TRP A 266 18.72 0.51 2.27
C TRP A 266 19.29 -0.76 1.64
N HIS A 267 19.93 -0.65 0.47
CA HIS A 267 20.61 -1.73 -0.21
C HIS A 267 22.07 -1.39 -0.49
N LYS A 268 22.97 -2.35 -0.28
CA LYS A 268 24.41 -2.16 -0.47
C LYS A 268 24.76 -1.93 -1.94
N GLY A 269 25.47 -0.83 -2.20
CA GLY A 269 25.98 -0.49 -3.54
C GLY A 269 24.94 0.13 -4.46
N PHE A 270 23.79 0.57 -3.92
CA PHE A 270 22.82 1.43 -4.56
C PHE A 270 22.98 2.88 -4.09
N ILE A 271 22.47 3.80 -4.88
CA ILE A 271 22.26 5.17 -4.46
C ILE A 271 21.00 5.17 -3.60
N ASN A 272 21.17 5.20 -2.28
CA ASN A 272 20.09 5.07 -1.32
C ASN A 272 19.48 6.43 -0.98
N ILE A 273 18.18 6.65 -1.28
CA ILE A 273 17.47 7.91 -1.03
C ILE A 273 16.43 7.70 0.08
N PRO A 274 16.72 8.09 1.32
CA PRO A 274 15.85 7.83 2.48
C PRO A 274 14.73 8.84 2.66
N ASP A 275 14.89 10.07 2.17
CA ASP A 275 14.12 11.24 2.58
C ASP A 275 13.13 11.72 1.52
N LEU A 276 12.65 10.78 0.68
CA LEU A 276 11.51 11.06 -0.19
C LEU A 276 10.22 11.15 0.63
N THR A 277 9.45 12.21 0.39
CA THR A 277 8.04 12.21 0.79
C THR A 277 7.26 11.27 -0.12
N PRO A 278 6.07 10.78 0.28
CA PRO A 278 5.24 9.94 -0.60
C PRO A 278 4.95 10.58 -1.96
N PHE A 279 4.79 11.90 -2.02
CA PHE A 279 4.55 12.61 -3.29
C PHE A 279 5.82 12.72 -4.14
N GLU A 280 6.98 13.02 -3.54
CA GLU A 280 8.26 12.98 -4.26
C GLU A 280 8.58 11.58 -4.77
N TRP A 281 8.18 10.54 -4.04
CA TRP A 281 8.34 9.16 -4.48
C TRP A 281 7.54 8.86 -5.76
N VAL A 282 6.30 9.37 -5.88
CA VAL A 282 5.50 9.26 -7.12
C VAL A 282 6.24 9.89 -8.31
N ASP A 283 6.80 11.10 -8.12
CA ASP A 283 7.56 11.78 -9.17
C ASP A 283 8.85 11.04 -9.55
N VAL A 284 9.51 10.42 -8.56
CA VAL A 284 10.71 9.60 -8.78
C VAL A 284 10.37 8.32 -9.55
N ILE A 285 9.23 7.68 -9.26
CA ILE A 285 8.74 6.57 -10.08
C ILE A 285 8.46 7.05 -11.51
N ALA A 286 7.75 8.16 -11.68
CA ALA A 286 7.37 8.69 -12.99
C ALA A 286 8.58 9.05 -13.88
N CYS A 287 9.73 9.35 -13.30
CA CYS A 287 10.94 9.66 -14.07
C CYS A 287 11.91 8.49 -14.25
N ALA A 288 11.59 7.32 -13.69
CA ALA A 288 12.44 6.14 -13.81
C ALA A 288 12.39 5.56 -15.25
N ASP A 289 13.51 5.02 -15.70
CA ASP A 289 13.56 4.27 -16.96
C ASP A 289 13.24 2.77 -16.75
N LEU A 290 13.35 2.31 -15.47
CA LEU A 290 12.96 0.98 -15.04
C LEU A 290 12.64 0.99 -13.54
N VAL A 291 11.59 0.28 -13.15
CA VAL A 291 11.27 0.01 -11.74
C VAL A 291 11.48 -1.47 -11.43
N CYS A 292 12.24 -1.80 -10.40
CA CYS A 292 12.46 -3.15 -9.90
C CYS A 292 11.83 -3.27 -8.50
N ALA A 293 10.69 -3.93 -8.35
CA ALA A 293 9.97 -3.90 -7.08
C ALA A 293 9.29 -5.21 -6.69
N SER A 294 9.22 -5.48 -5.39
CA SER A 294 8.38 -6.51 -4.77
C SER A 294 7.17 -5.92 -4.02
N PHE A 295 6.98 -4.61 -4.09
CA PHE A 295 5.90 -3.90 -3.42
C PHE A 295 4.75 -3.58 -4.38
N PHE A 296 3.54 -3.94 -3.98
CA PHE A 296 2.31 -3.77 -4.75
C PHE A 296 2.14 -2.34 -5.30
N HIS A 297 2.25 -1.33 -4.45
CA HIS A 297 2.03 0.04 -4.88
C HIS A 297 3.12 0.57 -5.82
N ALA A 298 4.37 0.04 -5.75
CA ALA A 298 5.39 0.42 -6.73
C ALA A 298 5.00 -0.04 -8.13
N ILE A 299 4.38 -1.23 -8.25
CA ILE A 299 3.86 -1.73 -9.53
C ILE A 299 2.63 -0.91 -9.96
N CYS A 300 1.68 -0.62 -9.07
CA CYS A 300 0.54 0.24 -9.39
C CYS A 300 0.98 1.59 -9.96
N PHE A 301 1.94 2.27 -9.30
CA PHE A 301 2.43 3.56 -9.79
C PHE A 301 3.27 3.42 -11.08
N SER A 302 3.97 2.31 -11.30
CA SER A 302 4.64 2.06 -12.59
C SER A 302 3.64 1.92 -13.73
N VAL A 303 2.51 1.24 -13.49
CA VAL A 303 1.40 1.15 -14.45
C VAL A 303 0.81 2.54 -14.74
N ILE A 304 0.47 3.32 -13.70
CA ILE A 304 -0.12 4.65 -13.85
C ILE A 304 0.82 5.63 -14.58
N CYS A 305 2.13 5.54 -14.30
CA CYS A 305 3.15 6.42 -14.86
C CYS A 305 3.69 5.94 -16.20
N HIS A 306 3.22 4.81 -16.74
CA HIS A 306 3.71 4.19 -17.99
C HIS A 306 5.21 3.86 -17.96
N VAL A 307 5.73 3.51 -16.78
CA VAL A 307 7.15 3.22 -16.57
C VAL A 307 7.40 1.72 -16.72
N PRO A 308 8.44 1.29 -17.47
CA PRO A 308 8.87 -0.09 -17.50
C PRO A 308 9.17 -0.65 -16.10
N PHE A 309 8.76 -1.90 -15.83
CA PHE A 309 9.02 -2.49 -14.52
C PHE A 309 9.28 -4.00 -14.58
N LEU A 310 9.91 -4.50 -13.52
CA LEU A 310 10.05 -5.91 -13.18
C LEU A 310 9.46 -6.11 -11.78
N ALA A 311 8.46 -7.00 -11.68
CA ALA A 311 7.75 -7.31 -10.44
C ALA A 311 8.28 -8.61 -9.84
N PHE A 312 8.92 -8.56 -8.68
CA PHE A 312 9.56 -9.71 -8.06
C PHE A 312 8.62 -10.40 -7.07
N ASN A 313 8.30 -11.68 -7.37
CA ASN A 313 7.54 -12.54 -6.45
C ASN A 313 8.50 -13.15 -5.42
N ILE A 314 8.63 -12.50 -4.28
CA ILE A 314 9.53 -12.89 -3.20
C ILE A 314 8.71 -13.07 -1.91
N ASP A 315 9.12 -13.99 -1.05
CA ASP A 315 8.47 -14.22 0.25
C ASP A 315 6.98 -14.61 0.15
N ASN A 316 6.56 -15.33 -0.90
CA ASN A 316 5.16 -15.72 -1.14
C ASN A 316 4.16 -14.55 -1.19
N LYS A 317 4.62 -13.34 -1.52
CA LYS A 317 3.78 -12.14 -1.68
C LYS A 317 3.16 -12.02 -3.07
N GLY A 318 3.47 -12.92 -3.97
CA GLY A 318 3.12 -12.86 -5.39
C GLY A 318 1.64 -12.78 -5.72
N SER A 319 0.76 -13.30 -4.85
CA SER A 319 -0.68 -13.21 -5.13
C SER A 319 -1.22 -11.79 -5.20
N LYS A 320 -0.64 -10.82 -4.46
CA LYS A 320 -1.00 -9.40 -4.58
C LYS A 320 -0.58 -8.79 -5.90
N LEU A 321 0.63 -9.15 -6.34
CA LEU A 321 1.18 -8.64 -7.59
C LEU A 321 0.42 -9.25 -8.78
N LYS A 322 0.04 -10.54 -8.69
CA LYS A 322 -0.70 -11.22 -9.76
C LYS A 322 -1.99 -10.52 -10.12
N ASP A 323 -2.80 -10.14 -9.14
CA ASP A 323 -4.07 -9.45 -9.41
C ASP A 323 -3.87 -8.18 -10.28
N VAL A 324 -2.95 -7.29 -9.89
CA VAL A 324 -2.71 -6.05 -10.65
C VAL A 324 -2.04 -6.33 -12.00
N LEU A 325 -1.18 -7.35 -12.07
CA LEU A 325 -0.49 -7.73 -13.31
C LEU A 325 -1.44 -8.39 -14.30
N GLU A 326 -2.35 -9.24 -13.86
CA GLU A 326 -3.41 -9.83 -14.68
C GLU A 326 -4.37 -8.76 -15.18
N ASP A 327 -4.92 -7.94 -14.26
CA ASP A 327 -5.87 -6.89 -14.59
C ASP A 327 -5.28 -5.84 -15.56
N SER A 328 -3.98 -5.56 -15.49
CA SER A 328 -3.29 -4.59 -16.35
C SER A 328 -2.56 -5.20 -17.56
N GLY A 329 -2.63 -6.52 -17.75
CA GLY A 329 -1.99 -7.22 -18.87
C GLY A 329 -0.46 -7.31 -18.80
N ASN A 330 0.12 -7.27 -17.61
CA ASN A 330 1.57 -7.25 -17.37
C ASN A 330 2.11 -8.54 -16.71
N MET A 331 1.41 -9.67 -16.84
CA MET A 331 1.85 -10.93 -16.20
C MET A 331 3.24 -11.40 -16.63
N ASP A 332 3.68 -11.06 -17.83
CA ASP A 332 5.02 -11.34 -18.34
C ASP A 332 6.14 -10.57 -17.60
N ARG A 333 5.77 -9.58 -16.79
CA ARG A 333 6.70 -8.80 -15.94
C ARG A 333 6.93 -9.42 -14.57
N LEU A 334 6.17 -10.48 -14.20
CA LEU A 334 6.37 -11.19 -12.95
C LEU A 334 7.64 -12.03 -13.04
N ILE A 335 8.53 -11.82 -12.09
CA ILE A 335 9.80 -12.54 -11.95
C ILE A 335 9.69 -13.47 -10.75
N GLU A 336 9.78 -14.76 -10.99
CA GLU A 336 9.83 -15.77 -9.93
C GLU A 336 11.28 -15.98 -9.46
N GLU A 337 11.47 -16.41 -8.22
CA GLU A 337 12.77 -16.46 -7.57
C GLU A 337 13.77 -17.40 -8.27
N ASP A 338 13.28 -18.52 -8.82
CA ASP A 338 14.08 -19.50 -9.57
C ASP A 338 14.69 -18.93 -10.86
N GLN A 339 14.02 -17.98 -11.51
CA GLN A 339 14.48 -17.31 -12.73
C GLN A 339 15.70 -16.40 -12.49
N LEU A 340 15.98 -16.00 -11.24
CA LEU A 340 17.12 -15.15 -10.89
C LEU A 340 18.47 -15.88 -11.02
N SER A 341 18.47 -17.19 -11.14
CA SER A 341 19.68 -18.01 -11.37
C SER A 341 20.19 -17.92 -12.81
N GLU A 342 19.35 -17.52 -13.77
CA GLU A 342 19.70 -17.41 -15.19
C GLU A 342 20.44 -16.09 -15.46
N SER A 343 21.68 -16.16 -15.93
CA SER A 343 22.49 -14.97 -16.24
C SER A 343 21.94 -14.21 -17.45
N GLY A 344 21.80 -12.90 -17.34
CA GLY A 344 21.26 -12.03 -18.39
C GLY A 344 19.74 -12.02 -18.50
N PHE A 345 19.01 -12.78 -17.65
CA PHE A 345 17.56 -12.86 -17.69
C PHE A 345 16.89 -11.50 -17.42
N LEU A 346 17.30 -10.79 -16.36
CA LEU A 346 16.74 -9.49 -16.03
C LEU A 346 17.03 -8.45 -17.10
N ARG A 347 18.25 -8.48 -17.68
CA ARG A 347 18.63 -7.59 -18.79
C ARG A 347 17.75 -7.80 -20.01
N LYS A 348 17.51 -9.06 -20.39
CA LYS A 348 16.61 -9.41 -21.47
C LYS A 348 15.21 -8.91 -21.20
N LYS A 349 14.64 -9.22 -20.03
CA LYS A 349 13.31 -8.79 -19.62
C LYS A 349 13.14 -7.26 -19.60
N ALA A 350 14.15 -6.53 -19.13
CA ALA A 350 14.13 -5.06 -19.13
C ALA A 350 14.14 -4.48 -20.56
N SER A 351 14.87 -5.10 -21.50
CA SER A 351 14.95 -4.63 -22.90
C SER A 351 13.72 -4.97 -23.74
N GLU A 352 12.96 -5.99 -23.38
CA GLU A 352 11.78 -6.48 -24.11
C GLU A 352 10.46 -5.81 -23.64
N TYR A 353 10.53 -4.80 -22.79
CA TYR A 353 9.32 -4.16 -22.30
C TYR A 353 8.59 -3.38 -23.40
N SER A 354 7.32 -3.68 -23.57
CA SER A 354 6.37 -2.85 -24.31
C SER A 354 5.17 -2.57 -23.40
N TYR A 355 4.74 -1.32 -23.34
CA TYR A 355 3.58 -0.94 -22.51
C TYR A 355 2.30 -1.52 -23.12
N PRO A 356 1.53 -2.37 -22.40
CA PRO A 356 0.31 -2.94 -22.95
C PRO A 356 -0.84 -1.94 -22.88
N CYS A 357 -1.64 -1.83 -23.97
CA CYS A 357 -2.84 -0.99 -24.02
C CYS A 357 -3.84 -1.33 -22.90
N SER A 358 -3.89 -2.60 -22.49
CA SER A 358 -4.73 -3.06 -21.37
C SER A 358 -4.42 -2.36 -20.03
N SER A 359 -3.24 -1.78 -19.87
CA SER A 359 -2.92 -0.97 -18.68
C SER A 359 -3.74 0.32 -18.61
N ASP A 360 -3.93 1.00 -19.74
CA ASP A 360 -4.79 2.19 -19.80
C ASP A 360 -6.27 1.83 -19.66
N GLU A 361 -6.68 0.71 -20.26
CA GLU A 361 -8.02 0.15 -20.12
C GLU A 361 -8.31 -0.19 -18.65
N TYR A 362 -7.38 -0.83 -17.96
CA TYR A 362 -7.50 -1.13 -16.54
C TYR A 362 -7.65 0.12 -15.67
N VAL A 363 -6.87 1.17 -15.92
CA VAL A 363 -6.99 2.44 -15.18
C VAL A 363 -8.34 3.11 -15.45
N ALA A 364 -8.78 3.16 -16.72
CA ALA A 364 -10.06 3.75 -17.11
C ALA A 364 -11.24 2.99 -16.49
N GLU A 365 -11.23 1.65 -16.59
CA GLU A 365 -12.27 0.79 -16.01
C GLU A 365 -12.31 0.89 -14.49
N SER A 366 -11.16 0.99 -13.83
CA SER A 366 -11.07 1.18 -12.38
C SER A 366 -11.75 2.46 -11.92
N ARG A 367 -11.55 3.56 -12.66
CA ARG A 367 -12.20 4.85 -12.41
C ARG A 367 -13.71 4.77 -12.65
N LEU A 368 -14.15 4.09 -13.72
CA LEU A 368 -15.56 3.89 -13.99
C LEU A 368 -16.26 3.07 -12.89
N LYS A 369 -15.66 1.98 -12.44
CA LYS A 369 -16.17 1.18 -11.32
C LYS A 369 -16.26 1.99 -10.02
N PHE A 370 -15.38 2.96 -9.83
CA PHE A 370 -15.49 3.86 -8.69
C PHE A 370 -16.70 4.80 -8.79
N GLU A 371 -17.07 5.27 -10.01
CA GLU A 371 -18.32 6.03 -10.20
C GLU A 371 -19.57 5.20 -9.88
N GLU A 372 -19.55 3.90 -10.20
CA GLU A 372 -20.61 2.98 -9.79
C GLU A 372 -20.67 2.83 -8.26
N TYR A 373 -19.52 2.76 -7.59
CA TYR A 373 -19.43 2.75 -6.13
C TYR A 373 -19.99 4.04 -5.52
N LEU A 374 -19.66 5.22 -6.04
CA LEU A 374 -20.21 6.51 -5.63
C LEU A 374 -21.74 6.55 -5.80
N SER A 375 -22.22 6.01 -6.92
CA SER A 375 -23.66 5.91 -7.18
C SER A 375 -24.36 4.99 -6.18
N ALA A 376 -23.74 3.89 -5.78
CA ALA A 376 -24.26 3.00 -4.74
C ALA A 376 -24.25 3.69 -3.38
N LEU A 377 -23.18 4.40 -3.03
CA LEU A 377 -23.03 5.16 -1.81
C LEU A 377 -24.14 6.20 -1.64
N ARG A 378 -24.44 6.98 -2.69
CA ARG A 378 -25.50 8.00 -2.67
C ARG A 378 -26.91 7.44 -2.49
N ARG A 379 -27.16 6.18 -2.86
CA ARG A 379 -28.46 5.53 -2.65
C ARG A 379 -28.72 5.10 -1.24
N LEU A 380 -27.73 5.09 -0.37
CA LEU A 380 -27.83 4.64 1.01
C LEU A 380 -28.16 5.77 2.01
N VAL A 381 -27.96 7.02 1.59
CA VAL A 381 -28.24 8.24 2.35
C VAL A 381 -29.35 9.04 1.68
#